data_6f7f882a285212c38034716b897ffd1e
#
_entry.id   6f7f882a285212c38034716b897ffd1e
#
_cell.length_a   1.000
_cell.length_b   1.000
_cell.length_c   1.000
_cell.angle_alpha   90.00
_cell.angle_beta   90.00
_cell.angle_gamma   90.00
#
_symmetry.space_group_name_H-M   'P 1'
#
loop_
_entity.id
_entity.type
_entity.pdbx_description
1 polymer ?
#
loop_
_entity_poly.entity_id
_entity_poly.type
_entity_poly.pdbx_seq_one_letter_code
_entity_poly.pdbx_strand_id
1 'polypeptide(L)'
;GGKRWVLVAPQGDKVGGETKLLLAKAATPAQATYIGKQGGGRVFLFLHTDDFARDHALFKSRGVRFVEEPRHETYGTVAVFEDLYGNRWDLIEATK
;
A
#
# COMPACT_ATOMS: atom_id res chain seq x y z
N GLY A 1 15.47 6.79 24.94
CA GLY A 1 14.58 7.30 23.96
C GLY A 1 14.13 6.20 23.02
N GLY A 2 13.15 6.05 22.53
CA GLY A 2 12.71 4.97 21.68
C GLY A 2 12.00 5.41 20.42
N LYS A 3 11.98 6.73 20.18
CA LYS A 3 11.28 7.22 19.00
C LYS A 3 12.15 7.06 17.77
N ARG A 4 11.57 6.48 16.75
CA ARG A 4 12.18 6.34 15.44
C ARG A 4 11.24 6.93 14.40
N TRP A 5 11.82 7.63 13.45
CA TRP A 5 11.08 8.15 12.32
C TRP A 5 11.32 7.22 11.13
N VAL A 6 10.34 6.37 10.86
CA VAL A 6 10.43 5.43 9.74
C VAL A 6 9.47 5.91 8.66
N LEU A 7 10.03 6.31 7.53
CA LEU A 7 9.26 6.80 6.39
C LEU A 7 9.36 5.79 5.26
N VAL A 8 8.25 5.54 4.59
CA VAL A 8 8.24 4.71 3.40
C VAL A 8 7.69 5.51 2.22
N ALA A 9 8.26 5.28 1.06
CA ALA A 9 7.86 5.92 -0.17
C ALA A 9 7.98 4.93 -1.32
N PRO A 10 7.26 5.16 -2.44
CA PRO A 10 7.41 4.31 -3.60
C PRO A 10 8.86 4.28 -4.08
N GLN A 11 9.33 3.08 -4.41
CA GLN A 11 10.66 2.90 -4.95
C GLN A 11 10.75 3.51 -6.35
N GLY A 12 11.89 4.10 -6.67
CA GLY A 12 12.09 4.72 -7.97
C GLY A 12 11.53 6.12 -8.07
N ASP A 13 10.95 6.60 -7.00
CA ASP A 13 10.48 7.97 -6.95
C ASP A 13 11.65 8.93 -7.09
N LYS A 14 11.39 10.06 -7.72
CA LYS A 14 12.43 11.04 -7.90
C LYS A 14 12.89 11.59 -6.57
N VAL A 15 14.13 11.99 -6.51
CA VAL A 15 14.66 12.66 -5.33
C VAL A 15 13.76 13.85 -5.01
N GLY A 16 13.28 13.89 -3.77
CA GLY A 16 12.34 14.90 -3.36
C GLY A 16 10.88 14.53 -3.56
N GLY A 17 10.59 13.26 -3.83
CA GLY A 17 9.22 12.76 -3.88
C GLY A 17 8.44 13.25 -2.67
N GLU A 18 7.21 13.75 -2.90
CA GLU A 18 6.53 14.54 -1.90
C GLU A 18 5.74 13.71 -0.92
N THR A 19 5.21 12.56 -1.36
CA THR A 19 4.31 11.77 -0.52
C THR A 19 5.05 10.61 0.10
N LYS A 20 5.03 10.57 1.42
CA LYS A 20 5.64 9.50 2.20
C LYS A 20 4.69 9.11 3.32
N LEU A 21 4.79 7.87 3.77
CA LEU A 21 4.06 7.40 4.92
C LEU A 21 4.99 7.30 6.11
N LEU A 22 4.56 7.86 7.23
CA LEU A 22 5.26 7.69 8.50
C LEU A 22 4.73 6.43 9.17
N LEU A 23 5.64 5.52 9.49
CA LEU A 23 5.28 4.33 10.25
C LEU A 23 5.52 4.63 11.72
N ALA A 24 4.45 4.63 12.50
CA ALA A 24 4.52 4.91 13.92
C ALA A 24 4.21 3.64 14.71
N LYS A 25 5.06 3.36 15.68
CA LYS A 25 4.83 2.22 16.56
C LYS A 25 3.68 2.53 17.51
N ALA A 26 2.78 1.57 17.69
CA ALA A 26 1.71 1.69 18.67
C ALA A 26 2.30 1.89 20.05
N ALA A 27 1.84 2.93 20.76
CA ALA A 27 2.37 3.31 22.07
C ALA A 27 1.48 2.85 23.21
N THR A 28 0.24 2.45 22.91
CA THR A 28 -0.73 2.02 23.92
C THR A 28 -1.44 0.77 23.47
N PRO A 29 -2.02 -0.03 24.40
CA PRO A 29 -2.83 -1.19 23.99
C PRO A 29 -4.00 -0.80 23.08
N ALA A 30 -4.63 0.33 23.32
CA ALA A 30 -5.72 0.79 22.46
C ALA A 30 -5.24 1.03 21.03
N GLN A 31 -4.07 1.65 20.85
CA GLN A 31 -3.49 1.86 19.53
C GLN A 31 -3.14 0.53 18.86
N ALA A 32 -2.63 -0.43 19.62
CA ALA A 32 -2.26 -1.74 19.08
C ALA A 32 -3.47 -2.48 18.50
N THR A 33 -4.68 -2.24 19.01
CA THR A 33 -5.88 -2.89 18.49
C THR A 33 -6.22 -2.47 17.06
N TYR A 34 -5.70 -1.33 16.60
CA TYR A 34 -5.95 -0.86 15.23
C TYR A 34 -4.96 -1.38 14.21
N ILE A 35 -3.89 -2.05 14.64
CA ILE A 35 -2.92 -2.61 13.70
C ILE A 35 -3.62 -3.63 12.81
N GLY A 36 -3.52 -3.43 11.49
CA GLY A 36 -4.22 -4.24 10.51
C GLY A 36 -5.68 -3.88 10.30
N LYS A 37 -6.18 -2.88 11.02
CA LYS A 37 -7.57 -2.46 10.96
C LYS A 37 -7.72 -0.96 10.71
N GLN A 38 -6.67 -0.32 10.23
CA GLN A 38 -6.66 1.13 10.05
C GLN A 38 -7.72 1.60 9.05
N GLY A 39 -8.04 0.75 8.07
CA GLY A 39 -9.05 1.07 7.07
C GLY A 39 -10.44 0.56 7.39
N GLY A 40 -10.64 -0.03 8.57
CA GLY A 40 -11.96 -0.55 8.94
C GLY A 40 -12.44 -1.69 8.04
N GLY A 41 -11.52 -2.46 7.46
CA GLY A 41 -11.86 -3.56 6.56
C GLY A 41 -12.05 -3.14 5.11
N ARG A 42 -11.92 -1.87 4.81
CA ARG A 42 -12.00 -1.35 3.44
C ARG A 42 -10.61 -1.07 2.90
N VAL A 43 -10.55 -0.75 1.61
CA VAL A 43 -9.31 -0.25 1.02
C VAL A 43 -8.90 1.02 1.77
N PHE A 44 -7.66 1.00 2.23
CA PHE A 44 -7.12 2.02 3.12
C PHE A 44 -6.37 3.09 2.33
N LEU A 45 -5.53 2.66 1.39
CA LEU A 45 -4.68 3.56 0.62
C LEU A 45 -4.59 3.07 -0.83
N PHE A 46 -4.29 4.02 -1.72
CA PHE A 46 -4.02 3.72 -3.12
C PHE A 46 -2.53 3.86 -3.37
N LEU A 47 -1.96 2.90 -4.08
CA LEU A 47 -0.59 2.99 -4.57
C LEU A 47 -0.64 3.10 -6.09
N HIS A 48 -0.29 4.28 -6.59
CA HIS A 48 -0.33 4.55 -8.02
C HIS A 48 0.94 4.03 -8.69
N THR A 49 0.77 3.44 -9.87
CA THR A 49 1.90 2.96 -10.67
C THR A 49 1.73 3.44 -12.12
N ASP A 50 2.84 3.56 -12.82
CA ASP A 50 2.85 3.84 -14.25
C ASP A 50 2.93 2.55 -15.08
N ASP A 51 3.07 1.41 -14.45
CA ASP A 51 3.13 0.11 -15.13
C ASP A 51 2.58 -0.98 -14.22
N PHE A 52 1.28 -1.20 -14.33
CA PHE A 52 0.57 -2.15 -13.48
C PHE A 52 1.11 -3.57 -13.65
N ALA A 53 1.29 -4.01 -14.90
CA ALA A 53 1.72 -5.39 -15.15
C ALA A 53 3.08 -5.68 -14.52
N ARG A 54 4.01 -4.74 -14.65
CA ARG A 54 5.34 -4.86 -14.04
C ARG A 54 5.24 -4.98 -12.52
N ASP A 55 4.52 -4.06 -11.91
CA ASP A 55 4.50 -3.99 -10.44
C ASP A 55 3.64 -5.08 -9.83
N HIS A 56 2.55 -5.46 -10.49
CA HIS A 56 1.74 -6.58 -10.04
C HIS A 56 2.57 -7.87 -10.01
N ALA A 57 3.31 -8.14 -11.09
CA ALA A 57 4.16 -9.33 -11.16
C ALA A 57 5.27 -9.28 -10.12
N LEU A 58 5.90 -8.11 -9.95
CA LEU A 58 6.98 -7.93 -8.99
C LEU A 58 6.48 -8.16 -7.56
N PHE A 59 5.35 -7.58 -7.21
CA PHE A 59 4.79 -7.71 -5.86
C PHE A 59 4.45 -9.18 -5.57
N LYS A 60 3.81 -9.86 -6.52
CA LYS A 60 3.50 -11.28 -6.36
C LYS A 60 4.77 -12.11 -6.16
N SER A 61 5.81 -11.82 -6.92
CA SER A 61 7.08 -12.55 -6.82
C SER A 61 7.75 -12.36 -5.46
N ARG A 62 7.44 -11.27 -4.78
CA ARG A 62 7.97 -10.95 -3.45
C ARG A 62 7.03 -11.36 -2.32
N GLY A 63 5.97 -12.10 -2.62
CA GLY A 63 5.09 -12.63 -1.61
C GLY A 63 3.94 -11.72 -1.18
N VAL A 64 3.71 -10.63 -1.89
CA VAL A 64 2.57 -9.77 -1.59
C VAL A 64 1.28 -10.51 -1.99
N ARG A 65 0.32 -10.51 -1.08
CA ARG A 65 -0.94 -11.20 -1.29
C ARG A 65 -1.95 -10.28 -1.97
N PHE A 66 -2.30 -10.61 -3.22
CA PHE A 66 -3.44 -9.98 -3.89
C PHE A 66 -4.69 -10.76 -3.56
N VAL A 67 -5.75 -10.05 -3.18
CA VAL A 67 -6.99 -10.67 -2.75
C VAL A 67 -8.02 -10.78 -3.87
N GLU A 68 -7.67 -10.29 -5.04
CA GLU A 68 -8.52 -10.39 -6.24
C GLU A 68 -7.66 -10.41 -7.50
N GLU A 69 -8.26 -10.86 -8.60
CA GLU A 69 -7.63 -10.73 -9.92
C GLU A 69 -7.70 -9.26 -10.38
N PRO A 70 -6.75 -8.82 -11.23
CA PRO A 70 -6.79 -7.45 -11.73
C PRO A 70 -8.12 -7.14 -12.42
N ARG A 71 -8.64 -5.94 -12.15
CA ARG A 71 -9.85 -5.41 -12.78
C ARG A 71 -9.49 -4.30 -13.74
N HIS A 72 -10.11 -4.31 -14.91
CA HIS A 72 -9.94 -3.26 -15.91
C HIS A 72 -11.18 -2.39 -15.89
N GLU A 73 -11.05 -1.26 -15.24
CA GLU A 73 -12.13 -0.30 -15.08
C GLU A 73 -11.96 0.88 -16.04
N THR A 74 -13.00 1.71 -16.17
CA THR A 74 -12.89 2.89 -17.04
C THR A 74 -11.84 3.87 -16.54
N TYR A 75 -11.59 3.90 -15.23
CA TYR A 75 -10.61 4.80 -14.62
C TYR A 75 -9.19 4.20 -14.57
N GLY A 76 -9.04 2.91 -14.84
CA GLY A 76 -7.72 2.30 -14.82
C GLY A 76 -7.74 0.82 -14.54
N THR A 77 -6.54 0.26 -14.42
CA THR A 77 -6.34 -1.14 -14.02
C THR A 77 -6.02 -1.17 -12.54
N VAL A 78 -6.70 -2.03 -11.80
CA VAL A 78 -6.60 -2.04 -10.35
C VAL A 78 -6.66 -3.45 -9.79
N ALA A 79 -5.93 -3.70 -8.71
CA ALA A 79 -6.08 -4.92 -7.92
C ALA A 79 -5.82 -4.60 -6.45
N VAL A 80 -6.58 -5.21 -5.58
CA VAL A 80 -6.44 -5.05 -4.13
C VAL A 80 -5.39 -6.03 -3.62
N PHE A 81 -4.45 -5.51 -2.83
CA PHE A 81 -3.51 -6.36 -2.10
C PHE A 81 -3.55 -6.04 -0.61
N GLU A 82 -3.00 -6.95 0.18
CA GLU A 82 -2.89 -6.76 1.62
C GLU A 82 -1.45 -6.44 1.99
N ASP A 83 -1.26 -5.50 2.91
CA ASP A 83 0.05 -5.22 3.45
C ASP A 83 0.41 -6.28 4.51
N LEU A 84 1.56 -6.09 5.14
CA LEU A 84 2.09 -7.05 6.11
C LEU A 84 1.11 -7.31 7.27
N TYR A 85 0.28 -6.34 7.60
CA TYR A 85 -0.65 -6.43 8.71
C TYR A 85 -2.08 -6.73 8.29
N GLY A 86 -2.32 -6.90 7.00
CA GLY A 86 -3.65 -7.23 6.48
C GLY A 86 -4.50 -6.05 6.07
N ASN A 87 -3.96 -4.83 6.12
CA ASN A 87 -4.66 -3.68 5.56
C ASN A 87 -4.71 -3.78 4.05
N ARG A 88 -5.81 -3.35 3.46
CA ARG A 88 -6.02 -3.46 2.02
C ARG A 88 -5.63 -2.18 1.32
N TRP A 89 -4.95 -2.35 0.20
CA TRP A 89 -4.48 -1.28 -0.67
C TRP A 89 -4.92 -1.56 -2.10
N ASP A 90 -5.21 -0.50 -2.85
CA ASP A 90 -5.34 -0.62 -4.30
C ASP A 90 -4.00 -0.34 -4.96
N LEU A 91 -3.52 -1.28 -5.78
CA LEU A 91 -2.49 -0.98 -6.77
C LEU A 91 -3.22 -0.54 -8.03
N ILE A 92 -2.95 0.66 -8.50
CA ILE A 92 -3.73 1.25 -9.59
C ILE A 92 -2.85 1.96 -10.60
N GLU A 93 -3.11 1.67 -11.88
CA GLU A 93 -2.57 2.42 -13.00
C GLU A 93 -3.73 3.15 -13.66
N ALA A 94 -3.74 4.48 -13.57
CA ALA A 94 -4.82 5.28 -14.11
C ALA A 94 -4.85 5.23 -15.64
N THR A 95 -6.05 5.28 -16.19
CA THR A 95 -6.24 5.42 -17.64
C THR A 95 -5.68 6.76 -18.09
N LYS A 96 -4.91 6.73 -19.18
CA LYS A 96 -4.29 7.93 -19.72
C LYS A 96 -5.26 8.68 -20.64
#